data_db9c405ced6c1cf25592764e305f7256
#
_entry.id   db9c405ced6c1cf25592764e305f7256
#
_cell.length_a   1.000
_cell.length_b   1.000
_cell.length_c   1.000
_cell.angle_alpha   90.00
_cell.angle_beta   90.00
_cell.angle_gamma   90.00
#
_symmetry.space_group_name_H-M   'P 1'
#
loop_
_entity.id
_entity.type
_entity.pdbx_description
1 polymer ?
#
loop_
_entity_poly.entity_id
_entity_poly.type
_entity_poly.pdbx_seq_one_letter_code
_entity_poly.pdbx_strand_id
1 'polypeptide(L)'
;MVRRSIDARTKPEIYYIYTLDVSAAHPERYVKNQKKGGREKLSLLRQNTYQFPFRPREAQDGASPSPVIVGSGPAGLFCALMLARAGERPIVLERGQSVEKRQKTVEEFWKTGKLNLNSNVQFGEGGAGTFSDGKLNTLIKDPDGRIRYVLETFAQAGAGSEILWEQKPHIGTDVLINVAKN
;
A
#
# COMPACT_ATOMS: atom_id res chain seq x y z
N MET A 1 -9.95 -3.13 14.48
CA MET A 1 -9.84 -1.66 14.39
C MET A 1 -9.73 -1.28 12.92
N VAL A 2 -10.53 -0.31 12.47
CA VAL A 2 -10.60 0.11 11.06
C VAL A 2 -9.75 1.35 10.83
N ARG A 3 -9.83 2.31 11.75
CA ARG A 3 -9.08 3.56 11.63
C ARG A 3 -8.78 4.18 12.99
N ARG A 4 -7.60 4.77 13.11
CA ARG A 4 -7.20 5.68 14.19
C ARG A 4 -6.83 7.03 13.59
N SER A 5 -7.33 8.09 14.17
CA SER A 5 -6.99 9.48 13.82
C SER A 5 -6.74 10.31 15.05
N ILE A 6 -6.09 11.45 14.88
CA ILE A 6 -5.84 12.41 15.95
C ILE A 6 -6.82 13.57 15.79
N ASP A 7 -7.46 13.94 16.90
CA ASP A 7 -8.24 15.18 17.01
C ASP A 7 -7.52 16.16 17.95
N ALA A 8 -7.03 17.24 17.38
CA ALA A 8 -6.33 18.32 18.09
C ALA A 8 -7.03 19.68 17.88
N ARG A 9 -8.33 19.67 17.58
CA ARG A 9 -9.11 20.90 17.31
C ARG A 9 -9.35 21.73 18.55
N THR A 10 -9.40 21.10 19.73
CA THR A 10 -9.67 21.78 21.01
C THR A 10 -8.42 21.71 21.89
N LYS A 11 -7.55 22.73 21.79
CA LYS A 11 -6.33 22.78 22.60
C LYS A 11 -6.68 23.15 24.08
N PRO A 12 -5.88 22.65 25.04
CA PRO A 12 -4.65 21.87 24.90
C PRO A 12 -4.86 20.36 24.71
N GLU A 13 -6.07 19.89 24.73
CA GLU A 13 -6.38 18.46 24.71
C GLU A 13 -6.23 17.86 23.31
N ILE A 14 -5.60 16.68 23.25
CA ILE A 14 -5.43 15.89 22.03
C ILE A 14 -6.06 14.53 22.25
N TYR A 15 -6.95 14.14 21.37
CA TYR A 15 -7.67 12.87 21.45
C TYR A 15 -7.33 11.96 20.29
N TYR A 16 -7.32 10.65 20.56
CA TYR A 16 -7.40 9.63 19.51
C TYR A 16 -8.87 9.33 19.22
N ILE A 17 -9.21 9.34 17.94
CA ILE A 17 -10.52 8.92 17.45
C ILE A 17 -10.37 7.57 16.78
N TYR A 18 -11.13 6.60 17.26
CA TYR A 18 -11.13 5.25 16.75
C TYR A 18 -12.40 4.96 15.96
N THR A 19 -12.25 4.28 14.80
CA THR A 19 -13.34 3.63 14.10
C THR A 19 -13.18 2.13 14.28
N LEU A 20 -14.21 1.48 14.79
CA LEU A 20 -14.20 0.05 15.10
C LEU A 20 -15.34 -0.65 14.36
N ASP A 21 -15.07 -1.83 13.85
CA ASP A 21 -16.13 -2.75 13.45
C ASP A 21 -16.55 -3.56 14.68
N VAL A 22 -17.84 -3.60 14.92
CA VAL A 22 -18.42 -4.35 16.03
C VAL A 22 -19.52 -5.26 15.50
N SER A 23 -19.58 -6.46 16.04
CA SER A 23 -20.68 -7.40 15.75
C SER A 23 -21.77 -7.23 16.78
N ALA A 24 -23.00 -7.14 16.33
CA ALA A 24 -24.17 -7.03 17.20
C ALA A 24 -25.36 -7.83 16.63
N ALA A 25 -26.18 -8.36 17.52
CA ALA A 25 -27.50 -8.88 17.12
C ALA A 25 -28.39 -7.69 16.70
N HIS A 26 -29.03 -7.80 15.53
CA HIS A 26 -29.91 -6.75 14.97
C HIS A 26 -29.26 -5.36 14.85
N PRO A 27 -28.13 -5.22 14.10
CA PRO A 27 -27.37 -3.97 14.03
C PRO A 27 -28.19 -2.79 13.49
N GLU A 28 -29.20 -3.03 12.67
CA GLU A 28 -30.11 -2.03 12.11
C GLU A 28 -30.85 -1.25 13.20
N ARG A 29 -31.18 -1.91 14.33
CA ARG A 29 -31.89 -1.25 15.46
C ARG A 29 -30.98 -0.19 16.13
N TYR A 30 -29.69 -0.50 16.27
CA TYR A 30 -28.74 0.44 16.86
C TYR A 30 -28.54 1.66 15.96
N VAL A 31 -28.38 1.45 14.66
CA VAL A 31 -28.23 2.54 13.68
C VAL A 31 -29.48 3.42 13.64
N LYS A 32 -30.69 2.82 13.65
CA LYS A 32 -31.96 3.56 13.66
C LYS A 32 -32.16 4.38 14.93
N ASN A 33 -31.79 3.86 16.09
CA ASN A 33 -32.04 4.45 17.40
C ASN A 33 -30.90 5.36 17.88
N GLN A 34 -29.84 5.57 17.09
CA GLN A 34 -28.74 6.46 17.50
C GLN A 34 -29.24 7.91 17.68
N LYS A 35 -28.78 8.58 18.74
CA LYS A 35 -29.13 9.97 19.02
C LYS A 35 -28.53 10.90 17.97
N LYS A 36 -29.34 11.82 17.42
CA LYS A 36 -28.84 12.89 16.54
C LYS A 36 -27.92 13.80 17.36
N GLY A 37 -26.68 14.00 16.87
CA GLY A 37 -25.69 14.85 17.55
C GLY A 37 -24.86 14.17 18.63
N GLY A 38 -25.01 12.86 18.83
CA GLY A 38 -24.10 12.08 19.69
C GLY A 38 -22.65 12.07 19.18
N ARG A 39 -21.70 11.88 20.09
CA ARG A 39 -20.26 11.74 19.74
C ARG A 39 -19.98 10.50 18.92
N GLU A 40 -20.78 9.46 19.09
CA GLU A 40 -20.67 8.18 18.40
C GLU A 40 -21.53 8.19 17.14
N LYS A 41 -20.94 7.77 16.02
CA LYS A 41 -21.62 7.56 14.75
C LYS A 41 -21.65 6.08 14.44
N LEU A 42 -22.86 5.51 14.33
CA LEU A 42 -23.06 4.12 13.92
C LEU A 42 -23.53 4.06 12.47
N SER A 43 -22.97 3.14 11.73
CA SER A 43 -23.42 2.84 10.36
C SER A 43 -23.33 1.34 10.11
N LEU A 44 -24.20 0.83 9.23
CA LEU A 44 -24.04 -0.55 8.78
C LEU A 44 -22.78 -0.67 7.93
N LEU A 45 -21.96 -1.68 8.25
CA LEU A 45 -20.75 -1.96 7.49
C LEU A 45 -21.13 -2.57 6.14
N ARG A 46 -20.65 -1.95 5.07
CA ARG A 46 -20.59 -2.55 3.74
C ARG A 46 -19.17 -2.99 3.51
N GLN A 47 -18.93 -4.29 3.54
CA GLN A 47 -17.59 -4.82 3.21
C GLN A 47 -17.38 -4.73 1.71
N ASN A 48 -16.48 -3.86 1.29
CA ASN A 48 -15.96 -3.82 -0.06
C ASN A 48 -14.58 -4.48 -0.04
N THR A 49 -14.56 -5.77 -0.29
CA THR A 49 -13.30 -6.53 -0.40
C THR A 49 -12.94 -6.64 -1.87
N TYR A 50 -11.72 -6.26 -2.21
CA TYR A 50 -11.23 -6.43 -3.57
C TYR A 50 -11.26 -7.90 -3.97
N GLN A 51 -11.91 -8.18 -5.09
CA GLN A 51 -11.94 -9.50 -5.69
C GLN A 51 -10.92 -9.56 -6.82
N PHE A 52 -9.97 -10.48 -6.73
CA PHE A 52 -9.01 -10.70 -7.80
C PHE A 52 -9.76 -11.16 -9.07
N PRO A 53 -9.68 -10.43 -10.21
CA PRO A 53 -10.57 -10.65 -11.34
C PRO A 53 -10.23 -11.89 -12.17
N PHE A 54 -9.06 -12.50 -11.92
CA PHE A 54 -8.60 -13.64 -12.73
C PHE A 54 -8.60 -14.93 -11.92
N ARG A 55 -8.97 -16.02 -12.57
CA ARG A 55 -8.69 -17.36 -12.05
C ARG A 55 -7.27 -17.71 -12.43
N PRO A 56 -6.47 -18.31 -11.52
CA PRO A 56 -5.16 -18.82 -11.86
C PRO A 56 -5.30 -19.78 -13.04
N ARG A 57 -4.51 -19.60 -14.08
CA ARG A 57 -4.39 -20.62 -15.13
C ARG A 57 -3.62 -21.79 -14.54
N GLU A 58 -4.10 -23.00 -14.77
CA GLU A 58 -3.27 -24.18 -14.55
C GLU A 58 -2.04 -24.03 -15.45
N ALA A 59 -0.87 -24.29 -14.90
CA ALA A 59 0.39 -24.15 -15.61
C ALA A 59 0.33 -25.01 -16.87
N GLN A 60 0.05 -24.37 -18.00
CA GLN A 60 0.17 -25.04 -19.31
C GLN A 60 1.65 -25.01 -19.67
N ASP A 61 2.22 -26.19 -19.76
CA ASP A 61 3.61 -26.36 -20.16
C ASP A 61 3.88 -25.63 -21.49
N GLY A 62 4.66 -24.56 -21.41
CA GLY A 62 5.48 -24.05 -22.51
C GLY A 62 4.82 -23.24 -23.63
N ALA A 63 3.50 -22.98 -23.62
CA ALA A 63 2.82 -22.50 -24.83
C ALA A 63 2.56 -20.99 -24.93
N SER A 64 2.64 -20.24 -23.83
CA SER A 64 2.33 -18.78 -23.89
C SER A 64 3.60 -17.95 -23.65
N PRO A 65 3.82 -16.89 -24.45
CA PRO A 65 4.94 -15.98 -24.21
C PRO A 65 4.78 -15.29 -22.86
N SER A 66 5.87 -15.15 -22.11
CA SER A 66 5.90 -14.43 -20.84
C SER A 66 5.57 -12.96 -21.04
N PRO A 67 4.63 -12.38 -20.25
CA PRO A 67 4.38 -10.94 -20.29
C PRO A 67 5.64 -10.16 -19.91
N VAL A 68 5.94 -9.09 -20.63
CA VAL A 68 7.08 -8.21 -20.33
C VAL A 68 6.57 -6.93 -19.71
N ILE A 69 7.10 -6.56 -18.54
CA ILE A 69 6.80 -5.35 -17.79
C ILE A 69 8.03 -4.47 -17.83
N VAL A 70 7.87 -3.23 -18.24
CA VAL A 70 8.95 -2.25 -18.29
C VAL A 70 8.86 -1.30 -17.09
N GLY A 71 9.84 -1.39 -16.21
CA GLY A 71 9.95 -0.64 -14.97
C GLY A 71 9.48 -1.43 -13.75
N SER A 72 10.26 -1.37 -12.66
CA SER A 72 9.97 -1.98 -11.35
C SER A 72 9.59 -0.93 -10.28
N GLY A 73 8.94 0.15 -10.69
CA GLY A 73 8.24 1.05 -9.77
C GLY A 73 6.96 0.39 -9.22
N PRO A 74 6.19 1.07 -8.34
CA PRO A 74 5.01 0.49 -7.70
C PRO A 74 4.01 -0.14 -8.69
N ALA A 75 3.74 0.52 -9.81
CA ALA A 75 2.83 0.01 -10.83
C ALA A 75 3.35 -1.28 -11.48
N GLY A 76 4.65 -1.32 -11.82
CA GLY A 76 5.27 -2.51 -12.42
C GLY A 76 5.34 -3.69 -11.46
N LEU A 77 5.69 -3.44 -10.19
CA LEU A 77 5.73 -4.47 -9.15
C LEU A 77 4.33 -5.06 -8.88
N PHE A 78 3.30 -4.21 -8.75
CA PHE A 78 1.93 -4.71 -8.61
C PHE A 78 1.43 -5.43 -9.86
N CYS A 79 1.78 -4.96 -11.06
CA CYS A 79 1.46 -5.67 -12.30
C CYS A 79 2.11 -7.06 -12.31
N ALA A 80 3.38 -7.18 -11.96
CA ALA A 80 4.09 -8.44 -11.85
C ALA A 80 3.45 -9.39 -10.83
N LEU A 81 3.14 -8.87 -9.64
CA LEU A 81 2.47 -9.63 -8.58
C LEU A 81 1.10 -10.16 -9.04
N MET A 82 0.29 -9.31 -9.69
CA MET A 82 -1.04 -9.69 -10.15
C MET A 82 -0.97 -10.74 -11.25
N LEU A 83 -0.04 -10.60 -12.21
CA LEU A 83 0.20 -11.60 -13.25
C LEU A 83 0.71 -12.92 -12.66
N ALA A 84 1.65 -12.88 -11.72
CA ALA A 84 2.14 -14.07 -11.04
C ALA A 84 1.01 -14.80 -10.27
N ARG A 85 0.13 -14.05 -9.59
CA ARG A 85 -1.07 -14.62 -8.94
C ARG A 85 -2.08 -15.19 -9.92
N ALA A 86 -2.08 -14.73 -11.17
CA ALA A 86 -2.87 -15.29 -12.26
C ALA A 86 -2.23 -16.55 -12.89
N GLY A 87 -1.05 -16.98 -12.41
CA GLY A 87 -0.32 -18.15 -12.96
C GLY A 87 0.58 -17.82 -14.15
N GLU A 88 0.75 -16.53 -14.48
CA GLU A 88 1.67 -16.10 -15.53
C GLU A 88 3.11 -16.02 -15.00
N ARG A 89 4.09 -15.97 -15.92
CA ARG A 89 5.52 -15.79 -15.60
C ARG A 89 6.02 -14.45 -16.15
N PRO A 90 5.71 -13.32 -15.50
CA PRO A 90 6.12 -12.03 -16.00
C PRO A 90 7.63 -11.83 -15.95
N ILE A 91 8.18 -11.16 -16.96
CA ILE A 91 9.57 -10.68 -16.99
C ILE A 91 9.54 -9.20 -16.71
N VAL A 92 10.22 -8.76 -15.65
CA VAL A 92 10.32 -7.35 -15.29
C VAL A 92 11.67 -6.81 -15.72
N LEU A 93 11.65 -5.76 -16.54
CA LEU A 93 12.84 -5.04 -16.98
C LEU A 93 12.94 -3.71 -16.22
N GLU A 94 14.06 -3.50 -15.50
CA GLU A 94 14.36 -2.27 -14.80
C GLU A 94 15.65 -1.67 -15.34
N ARG A 95 15.62 -0.38 -15.63
CA ARG A 95 16.78 0.35 -16.15
C ARG A 95 17.79 0.66 -15.07
N GLY A 96 17.31 0.99 -13.87
CA GLY A 96 18.16 1.38 -12.75
C GLY A 96 18.73 0.19 -12.00
N GLN A 97 19.40 0.49 -10.91
CA GLN A 97 20.03 -0.53 -10.06
C GLN A 97 19.01 -1.24 -9.17
N SER A 98 19.40 -2.43 -8.66
CA SER A 98 18.68 -3.08 -7.56
C SER A 98 18.63 -2.17 -6.33
N VAL A 99 17.63 -2.33 -5.49
CA VAL A 99 17.36 -1.43 -4.37
C VAL A 99 18.55 -1.27 -3.43
N GLU A 100 19.34 -2.31 -3.20
CA GLU A 100 20.53 -2.26 -2.34
C GLU A 100 21.69 -1.45 -2.96
N LYS A 101 21.90 -1.60 -4.27
CA LYS A 101 22.91 -0.82 -4.98
C LYS A 101 22.47 0.63 -5.10
N ARG A 102 21.19 0.83 -5.37
CA ARG A 102 20.54 2.12 -5.47
C ARG A 102 20.63 2.90 -4.15
N GLN A 103 20.43 2.24 -3.00
CA GLN A 103 20.59 2.86 -1.69
C GLN A 103 21.97 3.50 -1.56
N LYS A 104 23.04 2.76 -1.86
CA LYS A 104 24.43 3.29 -1.80
C LYS A 104 24.64 4.48 -2.74
N THR A 105 24.10 4.40 -3.95
CA THR A 105 24.21 5.47 -4.96
C THR A 105 23.49 6.74 -4.50
N VAL A 106 22.32 6.60 -3.88
CA VAL A 106 21.53 7.71 -3.34
C VAL A 106 22.22 8.34 -2.12
N GLU A 107 22.76 7.53 -1.20
CA GLU A 107 23.54 8.01 -0.07
C GLU A 107 24.81 8.77 -0.49
N GLU A 108 25.50 8.28 -1.54
CA GLU A 108 26.66 8.98 -2.12
C GLU A 108 26.25 10.33 -2.70
N PHE A 109 25.13 10.37 -3.45
CA PHE A 109 24.60 11.61 -3.99
C PHE A 109 24.29 12.64 -2.89
N TRP A 110 23.65 12.23 -1.81
CA TRP A 110 23.33 13.13 -0.69
C TRP A 110 24.58 13.65 0.05
N LYS A 111 25.65 12.84 0.10
CA LYS A 111 26.92 13.24 0.73
C LYS A 111 27.78 14.13 -0.14
N THR A 112 27.77 13.90 -1.46
CA THR A 112 28.77 14.49 -2.38
C THR A 112 28.18 15.42 -3.43
N GLY A 113 26.86 15.40 -3.64
CA GLY A 113 26.17 16.07 -4.75
C GLY A 113 26.40 15.41 -6.14
N LYS A 114 27.13 14.28 -6.20
CA LYS A 114 27.47 13.61 -7.45
C LYS A 114 26.31 12.73 -7.92
N LEU A 115 25.61 13.19 -8.94
CA LEU A 115 24.45 12.47 -9.51
C LEU A 115 24.90 11.29 -10.39
N ASN A 116 24.34 10.11 -10.14
CA ASN A 116 24.41 8.97 -11.06
C ASN A 116 23.23 9.05 -12.06
N LEU A 117 23.53 9.19 -13.35
CA LEU A 117 22.54 9.33 -14.42
C LEU A 117 21.78 8.02 -14.70
N ASN A 118 22.33 6.88 -14.31
CA ASN A 118 21.77 5.56 -14.60
C ASN A 118 20.97 4.96 -13.43
N SER A 119 21.10 5.55 -12.21
CA SER A 119 20.31 5.15 -11.05
C SER A 119 20.38 6.22 -9.96
N ASN A 120 19.24 6.70 -9.49
CA ASN A 120 19.16 7.79 -8.51
C ASN A 120 17.83 7.76 -7.74
N VAL A 121 17.47 8.85 -7.05
CA VAL A 121 16.18 8.95 -6.31
C VAL A 121 14.95 8.87 -7.19
N GLN A 122 15.04 9.16 -8.49
CA GLN A 122 13.88 9.24 -9.38
C GLN A 122 13.47 7.89 -9.96
N PHE A 123 14.42 6.99 -10.19
CA PHE A 123 14.17 5.69 -10.82
C PHE A 123 15.17 4.63 -10.36
N GLY A 124 14.83 3.38 -10.63
CA GLY A 124 15.47 2.16 -10.18
C GLY A 124 14.45 1.29 -9.43
N GLU A 125 14.87 0.12 -8.99
CA GLU A 125 13.99 -0.84 -8.32
C GLU A 125 13.24 -0.19 -7.14
N GLY A 126 11.92 -0.44 -7.08
CA GLY A 126 11.01 0.18 -6.13
C GLY A 126 10.48 1.56 -6.53
N GLY A 127 11.06 2.19 -7.58
CA GLY A 127 10.63 3.51 -8.08
C GLY A 127 11.02 4.68 -7.17
N ALA A 128 10.54 5.89 -7.49
CA ALA A 128 10.85 7.11 -6.74
C ALA A 128 10.34 7.10 -5.29
N GLY A 129 9.27 6.36 -5.01
CA GLY A 129 8.66 6.26 -3.69
C GLY A 129 9.59 5.67 -2.63
N THR A 130 10.48 4.76 -3.01
CA THR A 130 11.37 4.04 -2.08
C THR A 130 12.29 4.98 -1.28
N PHE A 131 12.71 6.09 -1.88
CA PHE A 131 13.60 7.08 -1.25
C PHE A 131 12.89 8.41 -1.00
N SER A 132 11.57 8.39 -0.84
CA SER A 132 10.75 9.55 -0.48
C SER A 132 10.44 9.57 1.03
N ASP A 133 9.51 10.41 1.44
CA ASP A 133 9.05 10.49 2.83
C ASP A 133 8.11 9.33 3.25
N GLY A 134 7.83 8.40 2.35
CA GLY A 134 7.07 7.16 2.65
C GLY A 134 5.59 7.34 2.98
N LYS A 135 5.01 8.50 2.70
CA LYS A 135 3.58 8.74 2.91
C LYS A 135 2.73 7.96 1.91
N LEU A 136 1.73 7.25 2.42
CA LEU A 136 0.79 6.45 1.63
C LEU A 136 -0.60 7.12 1.53
N ASN A 137 -0.63 8.46 1.48
CA ASN A 137 -1.89 9.19 1.45
C ASN A 137 -2.46 9.24 0.04
N THR A 138 -3.77 9.02 -0.07
CA THR A 138 -4.51 9.20 -1.31
C THR A 138 -5.86 9.89 -1.03
N LEU A 139 -6.35 10.66 -2.00
CA LEU A 139 -7.69 11.24 -1.98
C LEU A 139 -8.68 10.43 -2.82
N ILE A 140 -8.24 9.32 -3.41
CA ILE A 140 -9.08 8.47 -4.25
C ILE A 140 -10.09 7.75 -3.36
N LYS A 141 -11.36 7.76 -3.77
CA LYS A 141 -12.38 6.90 -3.18
C LYS A 141 -12.12 5.45 -3.59
N ASP A 142 -12.28 4.52 -2.67
CA ASP A 142 -12.00 3.10 -2.88
C ASP A 142 -13.28 2.24 -2.80
N PRO A 143 -14.17 2.32 -3.79
CA PRO A 143 -15.41 1.56 -3.77
C PRO A 143 -15.18 0.05 -3.91
N ASP A 144 -14.03 -0.37 -4.45
CA ASP A 144 -13.70 -1.75 -4.77
C ASP A 144 -12.74 -2.40 -3.78
N GLY A 145 -12.26 -1.68 -2.76
CA GLY A 145 -11.30 -2.20 -1.77
C GLY A 145 -9.85 -2.35 -2.28
N ARG A 146 -9.49 -1.66 -3.38
CA ARG A 146 -8.15 -1.77 -3.98
C ARG A 146 -7.06 -1.15 -3.11
N ILE A 147 -7.35 -0.02 -2.47
CA ILE A 147 -6.41 0.64 -1.55
C ILE A 147 -6.11 -0.30 -0.37
N ARG A 148 -7.17 -0.91 0.17
CA ARG A 148 -7.02 -1.88 1.26
C ARG A 148 -6.14 -3.05 0.84
N TYR A 149 -6.35 -3.61 -0.35
CA TYR A 149 -5.53 -4.67 -0.91
C TYR A 149 -4.05 -4.29 -1.07
N VAL A 150 -3.77 -3.06 -1.54
CA VAL A 150 -2.40 -2.54 -1.65
C VAL A 150 -1.73 -2.45 -0.28
N LEU A 151 -2.40 -1.90 0.72
CA LEU A 151 -1.87 -1.79 2.08
C LEU A 151 -1.65 -3.17 2.72
N GLU A 152 -2.55 -4.12 2.52
CA GLU A 152 -2.40 -5.50 2.97
C GLU A 152 -1.20 -6.19 2.30
N THR A 153 -0.99 -5.94 1.01
CA THR A 153 0.19 -6.44 0.29
C THR A 153 1.47 -5.87 0.87
N PHE A 154 1.53 -4.57 1.17
CA PHE A 154 2.70 -3.98 1.83
C PHE A 154 2.94 -4.54 3.23
N ALA A 155 1.87 -4.74 4.02
CA ALA A 155 1.99 -5.35 5.33
C ALA A 155 2.51 -6.79 5.25
N GLN A 156 2.06 -7.59 4.28
CA GLN A 156 2.55 -8.93 4.01
C GLN A 156 4.02 -8.94 3.55
N ALA A 157 4.44 -7.90 2.83
CA ALA A 157 5.82 -7.74 2.38
C ALA A 157 6.76 -7.13 3.45
N GLY A 158 6.28 -6.93 4.68
CA GLY A 158 7.11 -6.52 5.81
C GLY A 158 6.91 -5.09 6.30
N ALA A 159 5.96 -4.35 5.76
CA ALA A 159 5.52 -3.11 6.38
C ALA A 159 4.77 -3.42 7.69
N GLY A 160 4.80 -2.51 8.64
CA GLY A 160 4.06 -2.66 9.89
C GLY A 160 2.55 -2.71 9.66
N SER A 161 1.82 -3.50 10.45
CA SER A 161 0.37 -3.64 10.32
C SER A 161 -0.41 -2.36 10.63
N GLU A 162 0.20 -1.38 11.28
CA GLU A 162 -0.37 -0.07 11.60
C GLU A 162 -0.81 0.71 10.36
N ILE A 163 -0.17 0.49 9.20
CA ILE A 163 -0.59 1.11 7.93
C ILE A 163 -2.02 0.76 7.53
N LEU A 164 -2.56 -0.33 8.07
CA LEU A 164 -3.91 -0.80 7.76
C LEU A 164 -5.02 0.02 8.46
N TRP A 165 -4.67 0.76 9.49
CA TRP A 165 -5.66 1.47 10.32
C TRP A 165 -5.26 2.91 10.68
N GLU A 166 -4.02 3.34 10.44
CA GLU A 166 -3.65 4.75 10.60
C GLU A 166 -4.32 5.60 9.52
N GLN A 167 -4.84 6.78 9.92
CA GLN A 167 -5.48 7.70 8.97
C GLN A 167 -4.49 8.25 7.93
N LYS A 168 -3.23 8.41 8.32
CA LYS A 168 -2.14 8.88 7.46
C LYS A 168 -1.00 7.87 7.52
N PRO A 169 -1.15 6.73 6.85
CA PRO A 169 -0.15 5.68 6.91
C PRO A 169 1.17 6.16 6.32
N HIS A 170 2.25 5.72 6.93
CA HIS A 170 3.61 6.07 6.56
C HIS A 170 4.48 4.81 6.66
N ILE A 171 5.35 4.61 5.67
CA ILE A 171 6.34 3.55 5.66
C ILE A 171 7.71 4.20 5.49
N GLY A 172 8.61 4.03 6.47
CA GLY A 172 9.98 4.55 6.38
C GLY A 172 10.75 3.97 5.19
N THR A 173 11.76 4.70 4.71
CA THR A 173 12.60 4.28 3.58
C THR A 173 13.29 2.94 3.83
N ASP A 174 13.76 2.71 5.05
CA ASP A 174 14.36 1.45 5.50
C ASP A 174 13.42 0.25 5.36
N VAL A 175 12.15 0.44 5.70
CA VAL A 175 11.11 -0.57 5.54
C VAL A 175 10.73 -0.75 4.07
N LEU A 176 10.60 0.35 3.30
CA LEU A 176 10.27 0.28 1.87
C LEU A 176 11.33 -0.48 1.05
N ILE A 177 12.60 -0.37 1.40
CA ILE A 177 13.68 -1.17 0.81
C ILE A 177 13.40 -2.66 0.99
N ASN A 178 12.99 -3.07 2.19
CA ASN A 178 12.66 -4.48 2.47
C ASN A 178 11.38 -4.92 1.78
N VAL A 179 10.36 -4.06 1.74
CA VAL A 179 9.09 -4.34 1.01
C VAL A 179 9.33 -4.54 -0.48
N ALA A 180 10.27 -3.80 -1.08
CA ALA A 180 10.60 -3.95 -2.51
C ALA A 180 11.35 -5.26 -2.81
N LYS A 181 12.02 -5.87 -1.81
CA LYS A 181 12.75 -7.14 -1.92
C LYS A 181 11.88 -8.38 -1.76
N ASN A 182 10.81 -8.27 -0.98
CA ASN A 182 9.90 -9.37 -0.61
C ASN A 182 8.74 -9.48 -1.60
#